data_f05cf5daef06f4852d2eecdb15154a1a
#
_entry.id   f05cf5daef06f4852d2eecdb15154a1a
#
_cell.length_a   1.000
_cell.length_b   1.000
_cell.length_c   1.000
_cell.angle_alpha   90.00
_cell.angle_beta   90.00
_cell.angle_gamma   90.00
#
_symmetry.space_group_name_H-M   'P 1'
#
loop_
_entity.id
_entity.type
_entity.pdbx_description
1 polymer ?
#
loop_
_entity_poly.entity_id
_entity_poly.type
_entity_poly.pdbx_seq_one_letter_code
_entity_poly.pdbx_strand_id
1 'polypeptide(L)'
;MILPRRITGFNVPKGHAEGDPRSFRADCWRVVAPLHGRVEDRPQVLDVRFTSFMTQVLVLPDREVTALLNKVHAWLGFCRPLVPGGCLLKFVDLDPVGSSFAALGRYRVLSRGELERPVTESMCAELGRGELHQLKYWRKLAERGMIRVGDVVFNFWD
;
A
#
# COMPACT_ATOMS: atom_id res chain seq x y z
N MET A 1 9.40 -11.19 8.10
CA MET A 1 9.08 -10.57 6.79
C MET A 1 10.36 -9.95 6.26
N ILE A 2 10.71 -10.23 5.00
CA ILE A 2 11.78 -9.54 4.26
C ILE A 2 11.10 -8.63 3.24
N LEU A 3 11.56 -7.39 3.13
CA LEU A 3 11.07 -6.43 2.14
C LEU A 3 11.73 -6.75 0.79
N PRO A 4 10.98 -7.08 -0.25
CA PRO A 4 11.55 -7.44 -1.53
C PRO A 4 12.15 -6.22 -2.22
N ARG A 5 13.14 -6.47 -3.08
CA ARG A 5 13.77 -5.43 -3.88
C ARG A 5 12.74 -4.64 -4.71
N ARG A 6 12.90 -3.33 -4.78
CA ARG A 6 12.01 -2.38 -5.49
C ARG A 6 10.64 -2.19 -4.84
N ILE A 7 10.44 -2.67 -3.61
CA ILE A 7 9.17 -2.44 -2.88
C ILE A 7 8.86 -0.96 -2.72
N THR A 8 9.89 -0.13 -2.64
CA THR A 8 9.75 1.33 -2.57
C THR A 8 9.31 1.96 -3.90
N GLY A 9 9.32 1.22 -5.01
CA GLY A 9 9.11 1.75 -6.37
C GLY A 9 10.33 2.49 -6.94
N PHE A 10 11.44 2.59 -6.21
CA PHE A 10 12.64 3.30 -6.66
C PHE A 10 13.39 2.52 -7.75
N ASN A 11 13.78 3.22 -8.83
CA ASN A 11 14.50 2.64 -9.96
C ASN A 11 13.84 1.40 -10.57
N VAL A 12 12.51 1.42 -10.67
CA VAL A 12 11.77 0.39 -11.41
C VAL A 12 12.06 0.59 -12.90
N PRO A 13 12.58 -0.44 -13.62
CA PRO A 13 12.84 -0.30 -15.04
C PRO A 13 11.58 -0.02 -15.83
N LYS A 14 11.69 0.79 -16.89
CA LYS A 14 10.60 0.99 -17.85
C LYS A 14 10.16 -0.38 -18.39
N GLY A 15 8.86 -0.67 -18.34
CA GLY A 15 8.31 -1.97 -18.77
C GLY A 15 8.22 -3.03 -17.68
N HIS A 16 8.62 -2.76 -16.45
CA HIS A 16 8.20 -3.58 -15.31
C HIS A 16 6.70 -3.42 -15.17
N ALA A 17 5.98 -4.55 -15.09
CA ALA A 17 4.52 -4.53 -14.96
C ALA A 17 4.15 -3.77 -13.69
N GLU A 18 3.81 -2.50 -13.85
CA GLU A 18 3.04 -1.81 -12.83
C GLU A 18 1.70 -2.53 -12.73
N GLY A 19 1.22 -2.76 -11.52
CA GLY A 19 -0.10 -3.35 -11.35
C GLY A 19 -1.13 -2.59 -12.21
N ASP A 20 -1.96 -3.32 -12.93
CA ASP A 20 -2.98 -2.71 -13.79
C ASP A 20 -4.11 -2.11 -12.93
N PRO A 21 -4.32 -0.77 -12.96
CA PRO A 21 -5.36 -0.11 -12.17
C PRO A 21 -6.77 -0.62 -12.48
N ARG A 22 -7.04 -1.02 -13.75
CA ARG A 22 -8.35 -1.55 -14.16
C ARG A 22 -8.62 -2.90 -13.54
N SER A 23 -7.63 -3.80 -13.59
CA SER A 23 -7.72 -5.12 -12.94
C SER A 23 -7.87 -4.98 -11.43
N PHE A 24 -7.11 -4.11 -10.79
CA PHE A 24 -7.24 -3.85 -9.36
C PHE A 24 -8.64 -3.34 -9.00
N ARG A 25 -9.16 -2.38 -9.75
CA ARG A 25 -10.52 -1.89 -9.56
C ARG A 25 -11.58 -2.99 -9.73
N ALA A 26 -11.47 -3.82 -10.77
CA ALA A 26 -12.39 -4.93 -11.01
C ALA A 26 -12.39 -5.92 -9.84
N ASP A 27 -11.21 -6.18 -9.26
CA ASP A 27 -11.10 -7.04 -8.08
C ASP A 27 -11.70 -6.41 -6.84
N CYS A 28 -11.51 -5.10 -6.64
CA CYS A 28 -12.20 -4.37 -5.58
C CYS A 28 -13.72 -4.57 -5.69
N TRP A 29 -14.30 -4.37 -6.88
CA TRP A 29 -15.73 -4.62 -7.11
C TRP A 29 -16.14 -6.06 -6.80
N ARG A 30 -15.36 -7.03 -7.30
CA ARG A 30 -15.63 -8.47 -7.08
C ARG A 30 -15.69 -8.81 -5.60
N VAL A 31 -14.82 -8.19 -4.79
CA VAL A 31 -14.70 -8.48 -3.36
C VAL A 31 -15.78 -7.77 -2.55
N VAL A 32 -16.11 -6.50 -2.87
CA VAL A 32 -17.06 -5.73 -2.03
C VAL A 32 -18.52 -5.91 -2.42
N ALA A 33 -18.84 -6.23 -3.68
CA ALA A 33 -20.22 -6.38 -4.13
C ALA A 33 -21.02 -7.43 -3.34
N PRO A 34 -20.48 -8.62 -3.01
CA PRO A 34 -21.20 -9.59 -2.16
C PRO A 34 -21.47 -9.09 -0.75
N LEU A 35 -20.78 -8.06 -0.31
CA LEU A 35 -20.91 -7.41 1.00
C LEU A 35 -21.81 -6.16 0.93
N HIS A 36 -22.57 -5.99 -0.16
CA HIS A 36 -23.36 -4.78 -0.44
C HIS A 36 -22.51 -3.49 -0.46
N GLY A 37 -21.20 -3.62 -0.72
CA GLY A 37 -20.29 -2.50 -0.87
C GLY A 37 -20.21 -1.99 -2.30
N ARG A 38 -19.57 -0.84 -2.47
CA ARG A 38 -19.27 -0.25 -3.77
C ARG A 38 -17.85 0.31 -3.81
N VAL A 39 -17.33 0.47 -5.02
CA VAL A 39 -16.04 1.13 -5.28
C VAL A 39 -16.33 2.52 -5.81
N GLU A 40 -15.76 3.54 -5.19
CA GLU A 40 -15.93 4.93 -5.62
C GLU A 40 -14.69 5.43 -6.37
N ASP A 41 -14.95 6.13 -7.49
CA ASP A 41 -13.95 6.95 -8.17
C ASP A 41 -13.95 8.32 -7.50
N ARG A 42 -12.96 8.55 -6.66
CA ARG A 42 -12.70 9.90 -6.16
C ARG A 42 -11.49 10.48 -6.87
N PRO A 43 -11.48 11.82 -7.12
CA PRO A 43 -10.25 12.50 -7.52
C PRO A 43 -9.15 12.06 -6.55
N GLN A 44 -8.06 11.56 -7.10
CA GLN A 44 -6.98 11.08 -6.24
C GLN A 44 -6.45 12.27 -5.43
N VAL A 45 -6.56 12.15 -4.12
CA VAL A 45 -6.02 13.12 -3.16
C VAL A 45 -4.49 13.21 -3.26
N LEU A 46 -3.89 12.18 -3.88
CA LEU A 46 -2.45 12.02 -4.03
C LEU A 46 -2.08 12.01 -5.51
N ASP A 47 -1.00 12.70 -5.87
CA ASP A 47 -0.42 12.57 -7.20
C ASP A 47 0.21 11.17 -7.33
N VAL A 48 -0.49 10.28 -8.01
CA VAL A 48 -0.06 8.88 -8.22
C VAL A 48 1.29 8.75 -8.90
N ARG A 49 1.77 9.80 -9.57
CA ARG A 49 3.11 9.80 -10.19
C ARG A 49 4.21 9.71 -9.14
N PHE A 50 3.94 10.18 -7.94
CA PHE A 50 4.89 10.24 -6.82
C PHE A 50 4.60 9.24 -5.70
N THR A 51 3.87 8.17 -5.98
CA THR A 51 3.59 7.12 -5.00
C THR A 51 4.07 5.75 -5.48
N SER A 52 4.50 4.89 -4.55
CA SER A 52 4.81 3.48 -4.82
C SER A 52 3.55 2.61 -4.94
N PHE A 53 2.36 3.17 -4.79
CA PHE A 53 1.11 2.44 -4.71
C PHE A 53 -0.02 3.12 -5.48
N MET A 54 -1.07 2.37 -5.75
CA MET A 54 -2.36 2.84 -6.26
C MET A 54 -3.45 2.64 -5.22
N THR A 55 -4.55 3.39 -5.35
CA THR A 55 -5.63 3.40 -4.36
C THR A 55 -6.98 3.12 -4.99
N GLN A 56 -7.89 2.51 -4.21
CA GLN A 56 -9.32 2.43 -4.49
C GLN A 56 -10.11 2.69 -3.23
N VAL A 57 -11.14 3.51 -3.31
CA VAL A 57 -12.06 3.77 -2.19
C VAL A 57 -13.12 2.69 -2.17
N LEU A 58 -13.22 1.97 -1.05
CA LEU A 58 -14.21 0.95 -0.78
C LEU A 58 -15.23 1.51 0.21
N VAL A 59 -16.49 1.55 -0.19
CA VAL A 59 -17.59 1.97 0.67
C VAL A 59 -18.40 0.73 1.02
N LEU A 60 -18.35 0.34 2.28
CA LEU A 60 -19.13 -0.74 2.89
C LEU A 60 -20.33 -0.17 3.63
N PRO A 61 -21.35 -0.97 3.97
CA PRO A 61 -22.54 -0.47 4.66
C PRO A 61 -22.27 0.27 5.97
N ASP A 62 -21.20 -0.11 6.68
CA ASP A 62 -20.85 0.41 8.01
C ASP A 62 -19.62 1.33 8.04
N ARG A 63 -18.85 1.37 6.96
CA ARG A 63 -17.60 2.13 6.92
C ARG A 63 -17.08 2.39 5.50
N GLU A 64 -16.18 3.36 5.44
CA GLU A 64 -15.37 3.64 4.26
C GLU A 64 -13.89 3.38 4.56
N VAL A 65 -13.20 2.77 3.61
CA VAL A 65 -11.76 2.50 3.69
C VAL A 65 -11.10 2.71 2.33
N THR A 66 -9.79 2.93 2.35
CA THR A 66 -8.98 2.96 1.13
C THR A 66 -8.14 1.69 1.04
N ALA A 67 -8.29 0.96 -0.05
CA ALA A 67 -7.41 -0.14 -0.42
C ALA A 67 -6.16 0.43 -1.09
N LEU A 68 -4.99 -0.06 -0.69
CA LEU A 68 -3.67 0.34 -1.15
C LEU A 68 -3.01 -0.85 -1.82
N LEU A 69 -2.64 -0.74 -3.09
CA LEU A 69 -1.90 -1.78 -3.81
C LEU A 69 -0.53 -1.25 -4.21
N ASN A 70 0.54 -1.91 -3.75
CA ASN A 70 1.89 -1.58 -4.20
C ASN A 70 2.02 -1.86 -5.71
N LYS A 71 2.59 -0.91 -6.46
CA LYS A 71 2.65 -0.97 -7.94
C LYS A 71 3.62 -2.02 -8.47
N VAL A 72 4.64 -2.37 -7.70
CA VAL A 72 5.72 -3.29 -8.14
C VAL A 72 5.45 -4.71 -7.66
N HIS A 73 4.92 -4.83 -6.48
CA HIS A 73 4.58 -6.10 -5.86
C HIS A 73 3.08 -6.13 -5.56
N ALA A 74 2.46 -7.27 -5.70
CA ALA A 74 1.02 -7.41 -5.41
C ALA A 74 0.73 -7.43 -3.89
N TRP A 75 1.35 -6.51 -3.15
CA TRP A 75 1.12 -6.33 -1.72
C TRP A 75 -0.01 -5.34 -1.50
N LEU A 76 -1.03 -5.79 -0.78
CA LEU A 76 -2.25 -5.06 -0.53
C LEU A 76 -2.38 -4.74 0.95
N GLY A 77 -2.82 -3.54 1.26
CA GLY A 77 -3.18 -3.11 2.60
C GLY A 77 -4.41 -2.23 2.59
N PHE A 78 -4.92 -1.91 3.77
CA PHE A 78 -6.08 -1.03 3.92
C PHE A 78 -5.77 0.08 4.91
N CYS A 79 -6.31 1.26 4.65
CA CYS A 79 -6.19 2.38 5.58
C CYS A 79 -7.53 3.13 5.68
N ARG A 80 -7.64 3.97 6.71
CA ARG A 80 -8.75 4.93 6.80
C ARG A 80 -8.75 5.83 5.57
N PRO A 81 -9.89 6.46 5.23
CA PRO A 81 -9.96 7.38 4.11
C PRO A 81 -8.82 8.41 4.13
N LEU A 82 -8.22 8.62 2.96
CA LEU A 82 -7.16 9.60 2.80
C LEU A 82 -7.76 11.01 2.89
N VAL A 83 -7.10 11.88 3.65
CA VAL A 83 -7.50 13.28 3.76
C VAL A 83 -6.52 14.17 2.99
N PRO A 84 -7.00 15.23 2.31
CA PRO A 84 -6.14 16.17 1.60
C PRO A 84 -5.06 16.73 2.53
N GLY A 85 -3.79 16.74 2.06
CA GLY A 85 -2.65 17.23 2.84
C GLY A 85 -2.18 16.30 3.98
N GLY A 86 -2.84 15.16 4.18
CA GLY A 86 -2.41 14.16 5.16
C GLY A 86 -1.40 13.19 4.57
N CYS A 87 -0.20 13.13 5.15
CA CYS A 87 0.85 12.18 4.73
C CYS A 87 0.85 10.88 5.54
N LEU A 88 0.06 10.81 6.62
CA LEU A 88 0.08 9.66 7.52
C LEU A 88 -1.02 8.65 7.18
N LEU A 89 -0.62 7.47 6.72
CA LEU A 89 -1.52 6.35 6.51
C LEU A 89 -1.91 5.73 7.87
N LYS A 90 -3.21 5.66 8.16
CA LYS A 90 -3.77 4.99 9.35
C LYS A 90 -4.27 3.61 8.93
N PHE A 91 -3.41 2.61 9.04
CA PHE A 91 -3.72 1.24 8.61
C PHE A 91 -4.83 0.61 9.45
N VAL A 92 -5.61 -0.26 8.81
CA VAL A 92 -6.70 -1.02 9.43
C VAL A 92 -6.71 -2.44 8.88
N ASP A 93 -7.18 -3.38 9.69
CA ASP A 93 -7.59 -4.68 9.19
C ASP A 93 -9.03 -4.60 8.68
N LEU A 94 -9.34 -5.33 7.62
CA LEU A 94 -10.62 -5.25 6.94
C LEU A 94 -11.14 -6.65 6.56
N ASP A 95 -11.53 -7.44 7.55
CA ASP A 95 -12.23 -8.68 7.29
C ASP A 95 -13.75 -8.46 7.13
N PRO A 96 -14.42 -9.21 6.24
CA PRO A 96 -13.89 -10.33 5.42
C PRO A 96 -13.25 -9.89 4.09
N VAL A 97 -13.11 -8.59 3.80
CA VAL A 97 -12.57 -8.07 2.54
C VAL A 97 -11.14 -8.56 2.32
N GLY A 98 -10.28 -8.47 3.34
CA GLY A 98 -8.89 -8.92 3.26
C GLY A 98 -8.78 -10.40 2.91
N SER A 99 -9.57 -11.25 3.59
CA SER A 99 -9.63 -12.69 3.30
C SER A 99 -10.12 -12.98 1.89
N SER A 100 -11.09 -12.19 1.39
CA SER A 100 -11.59 -12.32 0.02
C SER A 100 -10.53 -11.95 -1.01
N PHE A 101 -9.74 -10.90 -0.78
CA PHE A 101 -8.58 -10.58 -1.64
C PHE A 101 -7.52 -11.68 -1.62
N ALA A 102 -7.20 -12.21 -0.44
CA ALA A 102 -6.24 -13.32 -0.30
C ALA A 102 -6.71 -14.55 -1.10
N ALA A 103 -8.00 -14.86 -1.08
CA ALA A 103 -8.60 -15.96 -1.83
C ALA A 103 -8.49 -15.82 -3.36
N LEU A 104 -8.28 -14.60 -3.89
CA LEU A 104 -7.99 -14.42 -5.32
C LEU A 104 -6.62 -14.97 -5.73
N GLY A 105 -5.74 -15.31 -4.78
CA GLY A 105 -4.45 -15.97 -5.00
C GLY A 105 -3.36 -15.11 -5.64
N ARG A 106 -3.62 -13.84 -5.95
CA ARG A 106 -2.67 -12.92 -6.59
C ARG A 106 -2.21 -11.77 -5.72
N TYR A 107 -2.80 -11.60 -4.54
CA TYR A 107 -2.45 -10.54 -3.59
C TYR A 107 -1.86 -11.11 -2.32
N ARG A 108 -0.79 -10.48 -1.84
CA ARG A 108 -0.34 -10.63 -0.47
C ARG A 108 -1.00 -9.55 0.37
N VAL A 109 -2.04 -9.91 1.11
CA VAL A 109 -2.72 -8.99 2.02
C VAL A 109 -1.89 -8.85 3.29
N LEU A 110 -1.53 -7.62 3.63
CA LEU A 110 -0.77 -7.27 4.82
C LEU A 110 -1.73 -6.85 5.93
N SER A 111 -1.58 -7.44 7.10
CA SER A 111 -2.31 -7.02 8.28
C SER A 111 -1.85 -5.65 8.79
N ARG A 112 -2.71 -4.98 9.56
CA ARG A 112 -2.33 -3.77 10.26
C ARG A 112 -1.09 -4.00 11.13
N GLY A 113 -1.02 -5.13 11.85
CA GLY A 113 0.12 -5.46 12.69
C GLY A 113 1.43 -5.60 11.92
N GLU A 114 1.39 -6.11 10.68
CA GLU A 114 2.56 -6.16 9.79
C GLU A 114 2.96 -4.76 9.32
N LEU A 115 1.98 -3.94 8.92
CA LEU A 115 2.19 -2.58 8.36
C LEU A 115 2.68 -1.59 9.42
N GLU A 116 2.20 -1.69 10.66
CA GLU A 116 2.61 -0.82 11.77
C GLU A 116 3.96 -1.22 12.38
N ARG A 117 4.52 -2.37 12.01
CA ARG A 117 5.79 -2.86 12.55
C ARG A 117 6.94 -1.95 12.16
N PRO A 118 7.83 -1.59 13.10
CA PRO A 118 9.07 -0.87 12.77
C PRO A 118 9.94 -1.66 11.80
N VAL A 119 10.56 -0.97 10.84
CA VAL A 119 11.49 -1.59 9.89
C VAL A 119 12.82 -1.87 10.58
N THR A 120 13.23 -3.15 10.56
CA THR A 120 14.53 -3.61 11.07
C THR A 120 15.54 -3.80 9.94
N GLU A 121 16.82 -3.87 10.27
CA GLU A 121 17.89 -4.12 9.28
C GLU A 121 17.71 -5.46 8.59
N SER A 122 17.31 -6.50 9.31
CA SER A 122 17.06 -7.83 8.75
C SER A 122 15.95 -7.84 7.70
N MET A 123 14.96 -6.94 7.81
CA MET A 123 13.91 -6.79 6.79
C MET A 123 14.43 -6.18 5.49
N CYS A 124 15.55 -5.47 5.52
CA CYS A 124 16.11 -4.73 4.40
C CYS A 124 17.14 -5.54 3.57
N ALA A 125 17.33 -6.83 3.85
CA ALA A 125 18.38 -7.64 3.26
C ALA A 125 18.38 -7.71 1.72
N GLU A 126 17.20 -7.60 1.09
CA GLU A 126 17.05 -7.65 -0.38
C GLU A 126 16.95 -6.26 -1.05
N LEU A 127 16.90 -5.19 -0.27
CA LEU A 127 16.76 -3.84 -0.81
C LEU A 127 18.02 -3.40 -1.55
N GLY A 128 17.83 -2.70 -2.66
CA GLY A 128 18.92 -2.11 -3.43
C GLY A 128 19.58 -0.91 -2.73
N ARG A 129 20.81 -0.55 -3.15
CA ARG A 129 21.55 0.59 -2.57
C ARG A 129 20.74 1.90 -2.55
N GLY A 130 19.98 2.19 -3.63
CA GLY A 130 19.16 3.39 -3.73
C GLY A 130 18.02 3.37 -2.72
N GLU A 131 17.35 2.23 -2.54
CA GLU A 131 16.28 2.06 -1.57
C GLU A 131 16.81 2.21 -0.13
N LEU A 132 17.95 1.62 0.18
CA LEU A 132 18.62 1.78 1.48
C LEU A 132 19.00 3.23 1.76
N HIS A 133 19.42 3.98 0.73
CA HIS A 133 19.71 5.41 0.85
C HIS A 133 18.44 6.21 1.19
N GLN A 134 17.32 5.92 0.51
CA GLN A 134 16.02 6.52 0.80
C GLN A 134 15.56 6.21 2.24
N LEU A 135 15.62 4.95 2.65
CA LEU A 135 15.26 4.55 4.01
C LEU A 135 16.07 5.30 5.06
N LYS A 136 17.36 5.51 4.82
CA LYS A 136 18.24 6.30 5.70
C LYS A 136 17.78 7.77 5.77
N TYR A 137 17.36 8.33 4.65
CA TYR A 137 16.81 9.69 4.58
C TYR A 137 15.49 9.79 5.35
N TRP A 138 14.54 8.90 5.09
CA TRP A 138 13.24 8.89 5.77
C TRP A 138 13.36 8.70 7.28
N ARG A 139 14.30 7.83 7.74
CA ARG A 139 14.58 7.69 9.17
C ARG A 139 15.03 8.98 9.83
N LYS A 140 15.74 9.84 9.10
CA LYS A 140 16.13 11.17 9.61
C LYS A 140 14.95 12.14 9.74
N LEU A 141 13.96 12.03 8.83
CA LEU A 141 12.78 12.89 8.82
C LEU A 141 11.70 12.38 9.78
N ALA A 142 11.66 11.09 10.03
CA ALA A 142 10.65 10.49 10.90
C ALA A 142 10.84 10.93 12.34
N GLU A 143 9.74 11.28 13.01
CA GLU A 143 9.74 11.46 14.44
C GLU A 143 10.32 10.22 15.14
N ARG A 144 11.28 10.41 16.03
CA ARG A 144 12.02 9.35 16.74
C ARG A 144 12.85 8.41 15.86
N GLY A 145 13.12 8.76 14.61
CA GLY A 145 13.94 7.94 13.68
C GLY A 145 13.34 6.57 13.31
N MET A 146 12.06 6.35 13.59
CA MET A 146 11.38 5.09 13.27
C MET A 146 10.49 5.25 12.06
N ILE A 147 10.58 4.30 11.12
CA ILE A 147 9.69 4.15 9.97
C ILE A 147 9.01 2.79 10.08
N ARG A 148 7.74 2.72 9.68
CA ARG A 148 6.96 1.48 9.68
C ARG A 148 7.12 0.75 8.34
N VAL A 149 6.86 -0.55 8.32
CA VAL A 149 6.78 -1.34 7.08
C VAL A 149 5.82 -0.70 6.09
N GLY A 150 4.65 -0.26 6.56
CA GLY A 150 3.65 0.38 5.72
C GLY A 150 4.13 1.66 5.05
N ASP A 151 4.98 2.46 5.72
CA ASP A 151 5.55 3.69 5.16
C ASP A 151 6.55 3.39 4.03
N VAL A 152 7.16 2.21 4.03
CA VAL A 152 8.07 1.76 2.97
C VAL A 152 7.31 1.14 1.80
N VAL A 153 6.32 0.31 2.09
CA VAL A 153 5.50 -0.40 1.08
C VAL A 153 4.60 0.56 0.33
N PHE A 154 4.00 1.51 1.05
CA PHE A 154 3.05 2.50 0.53
C PHE A 154 3.59 3.91 0.77
N ASN A 155 4.67 4.24 0.05
CA ASN A 155 5.34 5.52 0.25
C ASN A 155 4.91 6.58 -0.76
N PHE A 156 5.07 7.81 -0.33
CA PHE A 156 4.96 9.02 -1.14
C PHE A 156 6.36 9.48 -1.52
N TRP A 157 6.59 9.71 -2.80
CA TRP A 157 7.84 10.28 -3.29
C TRP A 157 7.77 11.81 -3.13
N ASP A 158 8.59 12.36 -2.27
CA ASP A 158 8.93 13.80 -2.24
C ASP A 158 10.32 14.00 -2.83
#